data_5b3a06dd0bc2c65bf3664ab4a49c7cc4
#
_entry.id   5b3a06dd0bc2c65bf3664ab4a49c7cc4
#
_cell.length_a   1.000
_cell.length_b   1.000
_cell.length_c   1.000
_cell.angle_alpha   90.00
_cell.angle_beta   90.00
_cell.angle_gamma   90.00
#
_symmetry.space_group_name_H-M   'P 1'
#
loop_
_entity.id
_entity.type
_entity.pdbx_description
1 polymer ?
#
loop_
_entity_poly.entity_id
_entity_poly.type
_entity_poly.pdbx_seq_one_letter_code
_entity_poly.pdbx_strand_id
1 'polypeptide(L)'
;MVTKDFWVLLAMVIYFVAMLTIGFIYSKRSNSSTRQYFAGGRGVGPWLTALSAEASDMSGWLLMGLPGVAYFTGAADPLWTALGLALGTYLNWKLVARRLRRYSVVAGDAITIPDFFSKRFHDKRNIVSTIAALIILVFFCVYVGSCFVTVGKLFSTLFGWDYHLTMVIGAAIVFAYTVIGGYLSVVVTDFIQGLLMFFALAVVFIGSVASVGGVDNTVAFLKGIPGFLDGTQMATPILNDAGEQIVKAGQAMFGAPTEYGVITVISMLAWGLGYFGMPQVLVRFLSIRSSEEIKKSRIIATTWCVVSLACGVCIGLVGRAMMPTQFVTQSAAENIFIVVSQALLPSFMCGIVVSGIFAASMSSSSSYLIIGASAVGENIFRGLLYRKATDRQVMMVARITLLVMFIFGIAVAFDQNSSIFQVVSYAWAGLGASFGPLMLCSLYWRRTNKFGAIAGMLSGTATVLIWHNFIKPLGGVFAIYELLPAFVISLLFIVVVSLLTPAPDAEVLHEFDHYLDDPDDRKVDDDLVAAEIASGEKRAQI
;
A
#
# COMPACT_ATOMS: atom_id res chain seq x y z
N MET A 1 27.34 -10.23 22.67
CA MET A 1 26.74 -9.41 21.61
C MET A 1 26.91 -10.07 20.24
N VAL A 2 28.12 -10.32 19.77
CA VAL A 2 28.40 -10.89 18.43
C VAL A 2 27.60 -12.16 18.08
N THR A 3 27.34 -13.06 19.05
CA THR A 3 26.62 -14.31 18.80
C THR A 3 25.10 -14.12 18.60
N LYS A 4 24.47 -13.15 19.26
CA LYS A 4 23.02 -12.89 19.11
C LYS A 4 22.74 -12.25 17.74
N ASP A 5 23.50 -11.24 17.40
CA ASP A 5 23.36 -10.52 16.12
C ASP A 5 23.63 -11.44 14.92
N PHE A 6 24.58 -12.39 15.07
CA PHE A 6 24.86 -13.40 14.05
C PHE A 6 23.63 -14.26 13.72
N TRP A 7 22.90 -14.75 14.72
CA TRP A 7 21.73 -15.60 14.48
C TRP A 7 20.54 -14.84 13.88
N VAL A 8 20.36 -13.58 14.31
CA VAL A 8 19.34 -12.69 13.68
C VAL A 8 19.69 -12.46 12.22
N LEU A 9 20.93 -12.07 11.93
CA LEU A 9 21.40 -11.82 10.58
C LEU A 9 21.33 -13.07 9.69
N LEU A 10 21.71 -14.23 10.22
CA LEU A 10 21.65 -15.52 9.50
C LEU A 10 20.20 -15.82 9.06
N ALA A 11 19.22 -15.65 9.95
CA ALA A 11 17.81 -15.88 9.61
C ALA A 11 17.33 -14.90 8.52
N MET A 12 17.72 -13.63 8.60
CA MET A 12 17.41 -12.63 7.57
C MET A 12 18.06 -12.97 6.22
N VAL A 13 19.34 -13.41 6.22
CA VAL A 13 20.04 -13.82 4.99
C VAL A 13 19.36 -15.04 4.36
N ILE A 14 18.95 -16.02 5.15
CA ILE A 14 18.17 -17.18 4.64
C ILE A 14 16.89 -16.71 3.96
N TYR A 15 16.16 -15.79 4.59
CA TYR A 15 14.97 -15.19 4.00
C TYR A 15 15.29 -14.50 2.65
N PHE A 16 16.34 -13.66 2.59
CA PHE A 16 16.73 -12.98 1.35
C PHE A 16 17.10 -13.95 0.24
N VAL A 17 17.91 -14.94 0.54
CA VAL A 17 18.33 -15.95 -0.44
C VAL A 17 17.09 -16.69 -0.98
N ALA A 18 16.14 -17.04 -0.12
CA ALA A 18 14.90 -17.67 -0.53
C ALA A 18 14.10 -16.77 -1.49
N MET A 19 13.91 -15.48 -1.15
CA MET A 19 13.16 -14.54 -1.99
C MET A 19 13.85 -14.28 -3.33
N LEU A 20 15.18 -14.09 -3.33
CA LEU A 20 15.96 -13.92 -4.57
C LEU A 20 15.89 -15.17 -5.46
N THR A 21 15.95 -16.37 -4.86
CA THR A 21 15.83 -17.64 -5.60
C THR A 21 14.48 -17.76 -6.30
N ILE A 22 13.39 -17.48 -5.58
CA ILE A 22 12.04 -17.49 -6.14
C ILE A 22 11.92 -16.42 -7.24
N GLY A 23 12.41 -15.19 -6.96
CA GLY A 23 12.47 -14.12 -7.95
C GLY A 23 13.17 -14.54 -9.24
N PHE A 24 14.30 -15.21 -9.12
CA PHE A 24 15.08 -15.69 -10.27
C PHE A 24 14.38 -16.82 -11.04
N ILE A 25 13.74 -17.78 -10.34
CA ILE A 25 12.98 -18.86 -10.98
C ILE A 25 11.87 -18.30 -11.87
N TYR A 26 11.11 -17.32 -11.36
CA TYR A 26 10.00 -16.73 -12.09
C TYR A 26 10.41 -15.65 -13.10
N SER A 27 11.64 -15.13 -13.03
CA SER A 27 12.12 -14.03 -13.88
C SER A 27 12.09 -14.38 -15.38
N LYS A 28 12.46 -15.63 -15.73
CA LYS A 28 12.47 -16.06 -17.15
C LYS A 28 11.08 -15.98 -17.78
N ARG A 29 10.04 -16.27 -17.00
CA ARG A 29 8.66 -16.21 -17.45
C ARG A 29 8.13 -14.78 -17.48
N SER A 30 8.43 -13.99 -16.45
CA SER A 30 8.02 -12.58 -16.37
C SER A 30 8.63 -11.73 -17.48
N ASN A 31 9.84 -12.03 -17.93
CA ASN A 31 10.55 -11.23 -18.95
C ASN A 31 10.23 -11.63 -20.40
N SER A 32 9.24 -12.47 -20.66
CA SER A 32 8.89 -12.95 -22.01
C SER A 32 8.24 -11.86 -22.89
N SER A 33 7.43 -10.98 -22.28
CA SER A 33 6.80 -9.84 -22.97
C SER A 33 6.52 -8.71 -21.97
N THR A 34 6.25 -7.49 -22.46
CA THR A 34 5.84 -6.36 -21.60
C THR A 34 4.54 -6.68 -20.85
N ARG A 35 3.60 -7.38 -21.48
CA ARG A 35 2.35 -7.82 -20.86
C ARG A 35 2.59 -8.79 -19.69
N GLN A 36 3.48 -9.77 -19.87
CA GLN A 36 3.86 -10.69 -18.79
C GLN A 36 4.61 -9.97 -17.66
N TYR A 37 5.50 -9.06 -18.03
CA TYR A 37 6.31 -8.31 -17.06
C TYR A 37 5.47 -7.38 -16.18
N PHE A 38 4.42 -6.72 -16.72
CA PHE A 38 3.63 -5.73 -16.00
C PHE A 38 2.31 -6.25 -15.41
N ALA A 39 1.73 -7.32 -15.96
CA ALA A 39 0.39 -7.79 -15.58
C ALA A 39 0.27 -9.31 -15.34
N GLY A 40 1.31 -10.11 -15.58
CA GLY A 40 1.29 -11.56 -15.31
C GLY A 40 0.29 -12.37 -16.15
N GLY A 41 -0.29 -11.81 -17.22
CA GLY A 41 -1.14 -12.54 -18.18
C GLY A 41 -2.50 -13.02 -17.65
N ARG A 42 -3.10 -12.38 -16.64
CA ARG A 42 -4.41 -12.71 -16.06
C ARG A 42 -4.57 -14.17 -15.58
N GLY A 43 -3.48 -14.80 -15.13
CA GLY A 43 -3.49 -16.20 -14.68
C GLY A 43 -3.42 -16.42 -13.18
N VAL A 44 -3.59 -15.37 -12.36
CA VAL A 44 -3.34 -15.42 -10.92
C VAL A 44 -4.53 -16.03 -10.17
N GLY A 45 -4.28 -17.08 -9.38
CA GLY A 45 -5.31 -17.73 -8.56
C GLY A 45 -5.71 -16.90 -7.32
N PRO A 46 -6.84 -17.26 -6.66
CA PRO A 46 -7.48 -16.42 -5.64
C PRO A 46 -6.65 -16.21 -4.37
N TRP A 47 -5.85 -17.15 -3.95
CA TRP A 47 -4.97 -17.04 -2.79
C TRP A 47 -3.80 -16.05 -3.05
N LEU A 48 -3.16 -16.22 -4.22
CA LEU A 48 -2.07 -15.34 -4.62
C LEU A 48 -2.57 -13.91 -4.82
N THR A 49 -3.73 -13.75 -5.48
CA THR A 49 -4.33 -12.43 -5.71
C THR A 49 -4.65 -11.73 -4.39
N ALA A 50 -5.26 -12.43 -3.42
CA ALA A 50 -5.62 -11.86 -2.13
C ALA A 50 -4.40 -11.45 -1.33
N LEU A 51 -3.46 -12.38 -1.09
CA LEU A 51 -2.29 -12.10 -0.26
C LEU A 51 -1.30 -11.14 -0.94
N SER A 52 -1.16 -11.20 -2.27
CA SER A 52 -0.35 -10.20 -2.98
C SER A 52 -0.98 -8.81 -2.91
N ALA A 53 -2.31 -8.68 -2.97
CA ALA A 53 -2.98 -7.39 -2.79
C ALA A 53 -2.69 -6.81 -1.40
N GLU A 54 -2.89 -7.59 -0.35
CA GLU A 54 -2.68 -7.15 1.04
C GLU A 54 -1.19 -6.92 1.37
N ALA A 55 -0.30 -7.84 0.99
CA ALA A 55 1.13 -7.70 1.25
C ALA A 55 1.77 -6.51 0.51
N SER A 56 1.32 -6.20 -0.71
CA SER A 56 1.80 -5.04 -1.46
C SER A 56 1.25 -3.71 -0.95
N ASP A 57 0.17 -3.75 -0.20
CA ASP A 57 -0.50 -2.59 0.38
C ASP A 57 0.00 -2.29 1.80
N MET A 58 0.04 -3.30 2.63
CA MET A 58 0.42 -3.22 4.05
C MET A 58 1.95 -3.22 4.21
N SER A 59 2.61 -2.14 3.80
CA SER A 59 4.06 -1.94 3.91
C SER A 59 4.57 -2.00 5.36
N GLY A 60 5.79 -1.54 5.59
CA GLY A 60 6.33 -1.30 6.93
C GLY A 60 5.43 -0.46 7.84
N TRP A 61 4.47 0.24 7.26
CA TRP A 61 3.42 0.95 7.97
C TRP A 61 2.64 0.06 8.94
N LEU A 62 2.26 -1.15 8.53
CA LEU A 62 1.48 -2.09 9.37
C LEU A 62 2.27 -2.59 10.58
N LEU A 63 3.56 -2.92 10.40
CA LEU A 63 4.39 -3.52 11.45
C LEU A 63 5.12 -2.49 12.31
N MET A 64 5.28 -1.26 11.83
CA MET A 64 6.01 -0.20 12.52
C MET A 64 5.14 1.04 12.75
N GLY A 65 4.60 1.65 11.70
CA GLY A 65 3.84 2.90 11.79
C GLY A 65 2.62 2.79 12.68
N LEU A 66 1.74 1.83 12.41
CA LEU A 66 0.50 1.63 13.18
C LEU A 66 0.75 1.28 14.66
N PRO A 67 1.63 0.32 14.99
CA PRO A 67 2.01 0.07 16.39
C PRO A 67 2.67 1.28 17.06
N GLY A 68 3.47 2.06 16.32
CA GLY A 68 4.12 3.26 16.84
C GLY A 68 3.12 4.33 17.28
N VAL A 69 2.08 4.58 16.47
CA VAL A 69 0.99 5.50 16.83
C VAL A 69 0.24 4.98 18.05
N ALA A 70 -0.13 3.68 18.07
CA ALA A 70 -0.82 3.07 19.21
C ALA A 70 -0.01 3.14 20.52
N TYR A 71 1.31 2.96 20.43
CA TYR A 71 2.21 3.10 21.58
C TYR A 71 2.25 4.55 22.10
N PHE A 72 2.26 5.55 21.20
CA PHE A 72 2.54 6.94 21.57
C PHE A 72 1.28 7.70 21.99
N THR A 73 0.17 7.53 21.27
CA THR A 73 -1.08 8.30 21.49
C THR A 73 -2.26 7.49 21.99
N GLY A 74 -2.11 6.17 22.14
CA GLY A 74 -3.19 5.28 22.58
C GLY A 74 -4.06 4.76 21.46
N ALA A 75 -5.29 4.36 21.79
CA ALA A 75 -6.14 3.56 20.93
C ALA A 75 -6.89 4.37 19.85
N ALA A 76 -7.23 5.63 20.08
CA ALA A 76 -8.18 6.37 19.23
C ALA A 76 -7.79 6.41 17.75
N ASP A 77 -6.65 7.02 17.41
CA ASP A 77 -6.17 7.15 16.03
C ASP A 77 -6.03 5.79 15.31
N PRO A 78 -5.27 4.82 15.87
CA PRO A 78 -5.03 3.56 15.19
C PRO A 78 -6.29 2.69 15.09
N LEU A 79 -7.23 2.78 16.04
CA LEU A 79 -8.49 2.04 16.02
C LEU A 79 -9.37 2.48 14.84
N TRP A 80 -9.64 3.79 14.73
CA TRP A 80 -10.50 4.30 13.68
C TRP A 80 -9.87 4.17 12.29
N THR A 81 -8.54 4.35 12.19
CA THR A 81 -7.77 4.07 10.97
C THR A 81 -7.90 2.60 10.57
N ALA A 82 -7.69 1.67 11.50
CA ALA A 82 -7.79 0.23 11.24
C ALA A 82 -9.21 -0.19 10.84
N LEU A 83 -10.24 0.34 11.53
CA LEU A 83 -11.64 0.09 11.17
C LEU A 83 -11.97 0.63 9.77
N GLY A 84 -11.50 1.84 9.46
CA GLY A 84 -11.66 2.42 8.13
C GLY A 84 -11.04 1.56 7.04
N LEU A 85 -9.79 1.14 7.24
CA LEU A 85 -9.07 0.28 6.29
C LEU A 85 -9.72 -1.10 6.15
N ALA A 86 -10.13 -1.74 7.23
CA ALA A 86 -10.82 -3.03 7.20
C ALA A 86 -12.14 -2.96 6.41
N LEU A 87 -12.94 -1.91 6.65
CA LEU A 87 -14.17 -1.65 5.91
C LEU A 87 -13.88 -1.32 4.44
N GLY A 88 -12.87 -0.49 4.19
CA GLY A 88 -12.45 -0.09 2.85
C GLY A 88 -11.99 -1.27 2.01
N THR A 89 -11.15 -2.16 2.56
CA THR A 89 -10.75 -3.42 1.92
C THR A 89 -11.97 -4.24 1.53
N TYR A 90 -12.87 -4.52 2.48
CA TYR A 90 -14.09 -5.29 2.19
C TYR A 90 -14.93 -4.67 1.07
N LEU A 91 -15.16 -3.35 1.15
CA LEU A 91 -15.95 -2.63 0.16
C LEU A 91 -15.27 -2.59 -1.22
N ASN A 92 -13.97 -2.40 -1.27
CA ASN A 92 -13.21 -2.40 -2.52
C ASN A 92 -13.32 -3.77 -3.22
N TRP A 93 -13.08 -4.86 -2.51
CA TRP A 93 -13.27 -6.21 -3.04
C TRP A 93 -14.71 -6.50 -3.45
N LYS A 94 -15.72 -5.96 -2.74
CA LYS A 94 -17.13 -6.20 -3.02
C LYS A 94 -17.63 -5.36 -4.20
N LEU A 95 -17.27 -4.08 -4.23
CA LEU A 95 -17.84 -3.12 -5.19
C LEU A 95 -16.97 -3.00 -6.46
N VAL A 96 -15.66 -2.99 -6.33
CA VAL A 96 -14.76 -2.68 -7.45
C VAL A 96 -14.26 -3.94 -8.16
N ALA A 97 -13.75 -4.93 -7.42
CA ALA A 97 -12.95 -6.00 -8.00
C ALA A 97 -13.61 -6.72 -9.18
N ARG A 98 -14.85 -7.22 -9.02
CA ARG A 98 -15.56 -7.96 -10.08
C ARG A 98 -15.89 -7.06 -11.28
N ARG A 99 -16.31 -5.84 -11.01
CA ARG A 99 -16.68 -4.89 -12.08
C ARG A 99 -15.44 -4.47 -12.87
N LEU A 100 -14.37 -4.14 -12.19
CA LEU A 100 -13.10 -3.76 -12.81
C LEU A 100 -12.52 -4.90 -13.64
N ARG A 101 -12.52 -6.14 -13.11
CA ARG A 101 -12.03 -7.33 -13.83
C ARG A 101 -12.76 -7.52 -15.16
N ARG A 102 -14.08 -7.49 -15.14
CA ARG A 102 -14.92 -7.65 -16.34
C ARG A 102 -14.79 -6.48 -17.29
N TYR A 103 -14.95 -5.27 -16.78
CA TYR A 103 -14.89 -4.09 -17.64
C TYR A 103 -13.53 -3.91 -18.31
N SER A 104 -12.44 -4.25 -17.63
CA SER A 104 -11.10 -4.16 -18.23
C SER A 104 -10.92 -5.05 -19.46
N VAL A 105 -11.66 -6.16 -19.54
CA VAL A 105 -11.65 -7.04 -20.72
C VAL A 105 -12.47 -6.42 -21.85
N VAL A 106 -13.71 -6.02 -21.57
CA VAL A 106 -14.62 -5.41 -22.55
C VAL A 106 -14.06 -4.11 -23.14
N ALA A 107 -13.45 -3.27 -22.29
CA ALA A 107 -12.80 -2.03 -22.72
C ALA A 107 -11.46 -2.24 -23.46
N GLY A 108 -11.29 -3.35 -24.17
CA GLY A 108 -10.11 -3.62 -25.01
C GLY A 108 -8.91 -4.17 -24.23
N ASP A 109 -9.15 -5.04 -23.26
CA ASP A 109 -8.15 -5.80 -22.50
C ASP A 109 -7.08 -4.92 -21.82
N ALA A 110 -7.54 -4.01 -20.96
CA ALA A 110 -6.67 -3.12 -20.22
C ALA A 110 -5.84 -3.87 -19.17
N ILE A 111 -4.53 -3.64 -19.17
CA ILE A 111 -3.57 -4.32 -18.27
C ILE A 111 -3.01 -3.43 -17.16
N THR A 112 -3.19 -2.12 -17.25
CA THR A 112 -2.80 -1.14 -16.22
C THR A 112 -3.99 -0.26 -15.85
N ILE A 113 -3.96 0.38 -14.69
CA ILE A 113 -5.03 1.29 -14.26
C ILE A 113 -5.11 2.54 -15.16
N PRO A 114 -3.99 3.20 -15.53
CA PRO A 114 -4.04 4.28 -16.51
C PRO A 114 -4.62 3.85 -17.86
N ASP A 115 -4.26 2.67 -18.36
CA ASP A 115 -4.77 2.11 -19.60
C ASP A 115 -6.29 1.84 -19.50
N PHE A 116 -6.77 1.29 -18.37
CA PHE A 116 -8.19 1.11 -18.12
C PHE A 116 -8.97 2.42 -18.24
N PHE A 117 -8.51 3.49 -17.59
CA PHE A 117 -9.20 4.79 -17.68
C PHE A 117 -9.19 5.35 -19.11
N SER A 118 -8.08 5.25 -19.84
CA SER A 118 -8.01 5.72 -21.24
C SER A 118 -8.98 4.96 -22.14
N LYS A 119 -9.01 3.63 -22.02
CA LYS A 119 -9.89 2.75 -22.81
C LYS A 119 -11.36 2.93 -22.41
N ARG A 120 -11.66 3.00 -21.10
CA ARG A 120 -13.02 3.24 -20.58
C ARG A 120 -13.68 4.49 -21.18
N PHE A 121 -12.89 5.52 -21.45
CA PHE A 121 -13.41 6.80 -22.01
C PHE A 121 -13.08 6.99 -23.48
N HIS A 122 -12.59 5.97 -24.18
CA HIS A 122 -12.15 6.02 -25.57
C HIS A 122 -11.24 7.23 -25.85
N ASP A 123 -10.28 7.50 -24.96
CA ASP A 123 -9.35 8.62 -25.11
C ASP A 123 -8.24 8.31 -26.12
N LYS A 124 -8.54 8.59 -27.39
CA LYS A 124 -7.61 8.35 -28.53
C LYS A 124 -6.27 9.08 -28.41
N ARG A 125 -6.18 10.12 -27.57
CA ARG A 125 -4.96 10.91 -27.36
C ARG A 125 -4.13 10.42 -26.16
N ASN A 126 -4.64 9.48 -25.37
CA ASN A 126 -4.00 8.98 -24.15
C ASN A 126 -3.69 10.06 -23.09
N ILE A 127 -4.45 11.16 -23.06
CA ILE A 127 -4.28 12.24 -22.08
C ILE A 127 -4.65 11.74 -20.67
N VAL A 128 -5.78 11.01 -20.57
CA VAL A 128 -6.25 10.45 -19.30
C VAL A 128 -5.21 9.49 -18.71
N SER A 129 -4.67 8.56 -19.52
CA SER A 129 -3.64 7.63 -19.05
C SER A 129 -2.33 8.33 -18.71
N THR A 130 -1.97 9.39 -19.42
CA THR A 130 -0.75 10.15 -19.15
C THR A 130 -0.84 10.89 -17.81
N ILE A 131 -1.97 11.56 -17.53
CA ILE A 131 -2.20 12.25 -16.25
C ILE A 131 -2.19 11.22 -15.12
N ALA A 132 -2.89 10.10 -15.27
CA ALA A 132 -2.91 9.03 -14.29
C ALA A 132 -1.49 8.47 -14.04
N ALA A 133 -0.70 8.25 -15.08
CA ALA A 133 0.67 7.76 -14.97
C ALA A 133 1.60 8.73 -14.22
N LEU A 134 1.46 10.05 -14.46
CA LEU A 134 2.23 11.06 -13.74
C LEU A 134 1.87 11.13 -12.25
N ILE A 135 0.58 11.06 -11.91
CA ILE A 135 0.11 11.01 -10.53
C ILE A 135 0.66 9.77 -9.80
N ILE A 136 0.58 8.60 -10.44
CA ILE A 136 1.13 7.35 -9.92
C ILE A 136 2.63 7.50 -9.66
N LEU A 137 3.38 8.03 -10.62
CA LEU A 137 4.83 8.21 -10.49
C LEU A 137 5.19 9.06 -9.28
N VAL A 138 4.54 10.22 -9.12
CA VAL A 138 4.83 11.16 -8.03
C VAL A 138 4.57 10.52 -6.66
N PHE A 139 3.37 9.99 -6.44
CA PHE A 139 3.02 9.45 -5.13
C PHE A 139 3.69 8.11 -4.82
N PHE A 140 3.99 7.30 -5.82
CA PHE A 140 4.77 6.08 -5.60
C PHE A 140 6.24 6.35 -5.30
N CYS A 141 6.84 7.42 -5.82
CA CYS A 141 8.18 7.85 -5.38
C CYS A 141 8.20 8.15 -3.87
N VAL A 142 7.18 8.86 -3.36
CA VAL A 142 7.03 9.15 -1.92
C VAL A 142 6.82 7.86 -1.12
N TYR A 143 5.95 6.97 -1.59
CA TYR A 143 5.65 5.71 -0.90
C TYR A 143 6.86 4.77 -0.86
N VAL A 144 7.62 4.64 -1.94
CA VAL A 144 8.89 3.89 -1.99
C VAL A 144 9.87 4.42 -0.95
N GLY A 145 9.92 5.75 -0.78
CA GLY A 145 10.72 6.38 0.27
C GLY A 145 10.36 5.88 1.67
N SER A 146 9.07 5.76 2.01
CA SER A 146 8.64 5.22 3.30
C SER A 146 9.09 3.77 3.54
N CYS A 147 9.13 2.96 2.47
CA CYS A 147 9.66 1.60 2.55
C CYS A 147 11.16 1.59 2.84
N PHE A 148 11.91 2.54 2.28
CA PHE A 148 13.36 2.67 2.55
C PHE A 148 13.64 3.22 3.95
N VAL A 149 12.82 4.16 4.47
CA VAL A 149 12.85 4.57 5.88
C VAL A 149 12.68 3.36 6.80
N THR A 150 11.70 2.50 6.50
CA THR A 150 11.44 1.28 7.27
C THR A 150 12.67 0.38 7.34
N VAL A 151 13.35 0.16 6.22
CA VAL A 151 14.55 -0.67 6.15
C VAL A 151 15.71 -0.04 6.92
N GLY A 152 15.93 1.26 6.78
CA GLY A 152 16.95 1.98 7.53
C GLY A 152 16.73 1.89 9.04
N LYS A 153 15.52 2.16 9.52
CA LYS A 153 15.13 2.02 10.94
C LYS A 153 15.27 0.57 11.44
N LEU A 154 14.91 -0.42 10.63
CA LEU A 154 15.02 -1.82 10.99
C LEU A 154 16.47 -2.20 11.34
N PHE A 155 17.39 -1.97 10.42
CA PHE A 155 18.79 -2.38 10.63
C PHE A 155 19.51 -1.52 11.66
N SER A 156 19.24 -0.21 11.71
CA SER A 156 19.84 0.66 12.73
C SER A 156 19.36 0.29 14.15
N THR A 157 18.08 -0.07 14.31
CA THR A 157 17.54 -0.51 15.61
C THR A 157 18.04 -1.89 16.03
N LEU A 158 18.15 -2.84 15.08
CA LEU A 158 18.60 -4.21 15.37
C LEU A 158 20.08 -4.29 15.73
N PHE A 159 20.93 -3.61 14.95
CA PHE A 159 22.37 -3.81 14.98
C PHE A 159 23.15 -2.57 15.40
N GLY A 160 22.50 -1.40 15.57
CA GLY A 160 23.16 -0.14 15.85
C GLY A 160 24.00 0.39 14.67
N TRP A 161 23.72 -0.09 13.45
CA TRP A 161 24.43 0.35 12.25
C TRP A 161 23.95 1.72 11.79
N ASP A 162 24.79 2.42 11.03
CA ASP A 162 24.41 3.72 10.46
C ASP A 162 23.14 3.63 9.61
N TYR A 163 22.18 4.51 9.89
CA TYR A 163 20.89 4.52 9.21
C TYR A 163 21.00 4.70 7.70
N HIS A 164 21.81 5.66 7.24
CA HIS A 164 21.90 5.99 5.82
C HIS A 164 22.56 4.85 5.03
N LEU A 165 23.61 4.24 5.60
CA LEU A 165 24.29 3.09 4.98
C LEU A 165 23.32 1.92 4.84
N THR A 166 22.60 1.57 5.89
CA THR A 166 21.68 0.42 5.89
C THR A 166 20.44 0.67 5.04
N MET A 167 19.94 1.89 5.03
CA MET A 167 18.85 2.32 4.15
C MET A 167 19.26 2.16 2.67
N VAL A 168 20.43 2.64 2.26
CA VAL A 168 20.91 2.53 0.88
C VAL A 168 21.16 1.07 0.48
N ILE A 169 21.79 0.27 1.35
CA ILE A 169 22.03 -1.16 1.08
C ILE A 169 20.70 -1.90 0.92
N GLY A 170 19.77 -1.71 1.85
CA GLY A 170 18.46 -2.35 1.78
C GLY A 170 17.63 -1.92 0.57
N ALA A 171 17.66 -0.63 0.24
CA ALA A 171 17.04 -0.12 -0.97
C ALA A 171 17.65 -0.74 -2.24
N ALA A 172 18.97 -0.91 -2.29
CA ALA A 172 19.67 -1.54 -3.42
C ALA A 172 19.29 -3.03 -3.58
N ILE A 173 19.10 -3.77 -2.49
CA ILE A 173 18.61 -5.16 -2.51
C ILE A 173 17.20 -5.21 -3.12
N VAL A 174 16.30 -4.34 -2.66
CA VAL A 174 14.93 -4.26 -3.20
C VAL A 174 14.94 -3.90 -4.68
N PHE A 175 15.76 -2.94 -5.08
CA PHE A 175 15.89 -2.52 -6.46
C PHE A 175 16.38 -3.67 -7.36
N ALA A 176 17.45 -4.34 -6.97
CA ALA A 176 18.01 -5.48 -7.71
C ALA A 176 16.98 -6.60 -7.89
N TYR A 177 16.27 -6.96 -6.80
CA TYR A 177 15.19 -7.93 -6.84
C TYR A 177 14.08 -7.54 -7.81
N THR A 178 13.64 -6.28 -7.77
CA THR A 178 12.53 -5.76 -8.60
C THR A 178 12.89 -5.77 -10.09
N VAL A 179 14.10 -5.36 -10.45
CA VAL A 179 14.58 -5.32 -11.85
C VAL A 179 14.62 -6.73 -12.46
N ILE A 180 14.98 -7.74 -11.65
CA ILE A 180 15.11 -9.14 -12.11
C ILE A 180 13.73 -9.80 -12.22
N GLY A 181 12.83 -9.57 -11.25
CA GLY A 181 11.66 -10.38 -11.00
C GLY A 181 10.49 -10.16 -11.97
N GLY A 182 10.05 -8.91 -12.19
CA GLY A 182 8.79 -8.59 -12.86
C GLY A 182 7.53 -8.98 -12.07
N TYR A 183 6.33 -8.69 -12.60
CA TYR A 183 5.07 -8.77 -11.87
C TYR A 183 4.75 -10.16 -11.30
N LEU A 184 4.88 -11.23 -12.08
CA LEU A 184 4.54 -12.58 -11.62
C LEU A 184 5.45 -13.04 -10.47
N SER A 185 6.73 -12.70 -10.55
CA SER A 185 7.67 -12.94 -9.45
C SER A 185 7.24 -12.22 -8.19
N VAL A 186 6.87 -10.93 -8.30
CA VAL A 186 6.39 -10.14 -7.17
C VAL A 186 5.13 -10.75 -6.56
N VAL A 187 4.14 -11.13 -7.35
CA VAL A 187 2.90 -11.75 -6.84
C VAL A 187 3.16 -13.05 -6.05
N VAL A 188 4.08 -13.88 -6.52
CA VAL A 188 4.42 -15.15 -5.83
C VAL A 188 5.21 -14.88 -4.54
N THR A 189 6.16 -13.96 -4.57
CA THR A 189 6.89 -13.59 -3.34
C THR A 189 6.02 -12.84 -2.35
N ASP A 190 5.11 -11.97 -2.80
CA ASP A 190 4.13 -11.29 -1.95
C ASP A 190 3.26 -12.27 -1.16
N PHE A 191 2.90 -13.40 -1.79
CA PHE A 191 2.15 -14.45 -1.09
C PHE A 191 2.91 -14.98 0.13
N ILE A 192 4.20 -15.29 -0.04
CA ILE A 192 5.06 -15.80 1.04
C ILE A 192 5.31 -14.70 2.07
N GLN A 193 5.55 -13.48 1.61
CA GLN A 193 5.77 -12.30 2.44
C GLN A 193 4.53 -11.96 3.27
N GLY A 194 3.33 -12.03 2.69
CA GLY A 194 2.07 -11.85 3.39
C GLY A 194 1.84 -12.90 4.49
N LEU A 195 2.22 -14.17 4.25
CA LEU A 195 2.18 -15.21 5.29
C LEU A 195 3.20 -14.94 6.40
N LEU A 196 4.41 -14.51 6.05
CA LEU A 196 5.45 -14.17 7.04
C LEU A 196 5.05 -12.99 7.90
N MET A 197 4.47 -11.93 7.30
CA MET A 197 3.95 -10.76 8.04
C MET A 197 2.87 -11.17 9.03
N PHE A 198 1.91 -11.99 8.60
CA PHE A 198 0.83 -12.49 9.45
C PHE A 198 1.35 -13.31 10.62
N PHE A 199 2.28 -14.22 10.35
CA PHE A 199 2.95 -15.03 11.37
C PHE A 199 3.72 -14.14 12.36
N ALA A 200 4.49 -13.17 11.87
CA ALA A 200 5.28 -12.26 12.69
C ALA A 200 4.38 -11.44 13.65
N LEU A 201 3.28 -10.86 13.12
CA LEU A 201 2.30 -10.13 13.93
C LEU A 201 1.68 -11.01 15.01
N ALA A 202 1.26 -12.23 14.66
CA ALA A 202 0.64 -13.16 15.61
C ALA A 202 1.61 -13.57 16.74
N VAL A 203 2.85 -13.92 16.39
CA VAL A 203 3.87 -14.32 17.36
C VAL A 203 4.21 -13.19 18.34
N VAL A 204 4.44 -11.97 17.81
CA VAL A 204 4.80 -10.82 18.65
C VAL A 204 3.62 -10.40 19.53
N PHE A 205 2.40 -10.39 18.98
CA PHE A 205 1.19 -10.07 19.77
C PHE A 205 0.99 -11.06 20.93
N ILE A 206 0.96 -12.36 20.64
CA ILE A 206 0.75 -13.39 21.66
C ILE A 206 1.88 -13.34 22.71
N GLY A 207 3.13 -13.25 22.27
CA GLY A 207 4.30 -13.17 23.15
C GLY A 207 4.28 -11.93 24.03
N SER A 208 3.92 -10.76 23.49
CA SER A 208 3.87 -9.51 24.25
C SER A 208 2.79 -9.54 25.34
N VAL A 209 1.58 -10.03 25.03
CA VAL A 209 0.50 -10.19 26.01
C VAL A 209 0.91 -11.17 27.13
N ALA A 210 1.52 -12.29 26.76
CA ALA A 210 1.98 -13.28 27.75
C ALA A 210 3.05 -12.71 28.69
N SER A 211 3.97 -11.87 28.16
CA SER A 211 5.07 -11.28 28.93
C SER A 211 4.62 -10.27 30.00
N VAL A 212 3.51 -9.58 29.77
CA VAL A 212 2.91 -8.63 30.73
C VAL A 212 2.02 -9.35 31.76
N GLY A 213 1.83 -10.67 31.63
CA GLY A 213 0.98 -11.46 32.50
C GLY A 213 -0.50 -11.49 32.11
N GLY A 214 -0.78 -11.28 30.83
CA GLY A 214 -2.11 -11.40 30.24
C GLY A 214 -2.81 -10.07 29.90
N VAL A 215 -3.99 -10.18 29.34
CA VAL A 215 -4.80 -9.04 28.89
C VAL A 215 -5.21 -8.15 30.07
N ASP A 216 -5.60 -8.75 31.22
CA ASP A 216 -6.09 -8.01 32.37
C ASP A 216 -5.02 -7.06 32.93
N ASN A 217 -3.78 -7.52 33.06
CA ASN A 217 -2.67 -6.70 33.51
C ASN A 217 -2.35 -5.57 32.53
N THR A 218 -2.38 -5.87 31.23
CA THR A 218 -2.20 -4.85 30.17
C THR A 218 -3.26 -3.77 30.29
N VAL A 219 -4.53 -4.15 30.38
CA VAL A 219 -5.65 -3.22 30.48
C VAL A 219 -5.59 -2.41 31.79
N ALA A 220 -5.23 -3.04 32.91
CA ALA A 220 -5.08 -2.36 34.18
C ALA A 220 -4.00 -1.26 34.12
N PHE A 221 -2.84 -1.56 33.52
CA PHE A 221 -1.78 -0.57 33.34
C PHE A 221 -2.23 0.61 32.43
N LEU A 222 -2.82 0.30 31.29
CA LEU A 222 -3.21 1.31 30.29
C LEU A 222 -4.38 2.19 30.76
N LYS A 223 -5.30 1.68 31.60
CA LYS A 223 -6.33 2.48 32.25
C LYS A 223 -5.78 3.55 33.19
N GLY A 224 -4.55 3.38 33.67
CA GLY A 224 -3.85 4.39 34.48
C GLY A 224 -3.39 5.61 33.64
N ILE A 225 -3.42 5.55 32.31
CA ILE A 225 -3.06 6.65 31.41
C ILE A 225 -4.35 7.31 30.89
N PRO A 226 -4.56 8.62 31.16
CA PRO A 226 -5.79 9.31 30.75
C PRO A 226 -6.05 9.21 29.23
N GLY A 227 -7.24 8.74 28.83
CA GLY A 227 -7.68 8.65 27.44
C GLY A 227 -6.99 7.56 26.60
N PHE A 228 -6.09 6.73 27.15
CA PHE A 228 -5.24 5.85 26.35
C PHE A 228 -6.00 4.69 25.68
N LEU A 229 -7.03 4.15 26.34
CA LEU A 229 -7.89 3.07 25.81
C LEU A 229 -9.23 3.58 25.28
N ASP A 230 -9.47 4.87 25.32
CA ASP A 230 -10.74 5.45 24.90
C ASP A 230 -10.71 5.72 23.37
N GLY A 231 -11.71 5.23 22.64
CA GLY A 231 -11.85 5.50 21.21
C GLY A 231 -12.36 6.92 20.87
N THR A 232 -12.84 7.65 21.89
CA THR A 232 -13.37 9.02 21.75
C THR A 232 -12.47 10.08 22.37
N GLN A 233 -11.35 9.65 22.96
CA GLN A 233 -10.33 10.52 23.53
C GLN A 233 -8.94 10.04 23.10
N MET A 234 -8.05 10.97 22.86
CA MET A 234 -6.65 10.68 22.54
C MET A 234 -5.77 11.05 23.75
N ALA A 235 -4.92 10.13 24.15
CA ALA A 235 -3.91 10.43 25.16
C ALA A 235 -2.93 11.48 24.61
N THR A 236 -2.64 12.50 25.42
CA THR A 236 -1.79 13.62 25.03
C THR A 236 -0.45 13.54 25.76
N PRO A 237 0.64 13.06 25.13
CA PRO A 237 1.97 13.10 25.72
C PRO A 237 2.38 14.54 26.02
N ILE A 238 2.95 14.80 27.22
CA ILE A 238 3.55 16.10 27.53
C ILE A 238 4.95 16.14 26.93
N LEU A 239 5.16 17.09 26.01
CA LEU A 239 6.41 17.22 25.25
C LEU A 239 7.27 18.35 25.83
N ASN A 240 8.60 18.21 25.71
CA ASN A 240 9.56 19.29 25.93
C ASN A 240 9.73 20.13 24.66
N ASP A 241 10.57 21.16 24.71
CA ASP A 241 10.84 22.05 23.58
C ASP A 241 11.48 21.34 22.36
N ALA A 242 12.07 20.17 22.56
CA ALA A 242 12.61 19.34 21.51
C ALA A 242 11.56 18.37 20.88
N GLY A 243 10.30 18.41 21.35
CA GLY A 243 9.24 17.51 20.90
C GLY A 243 9.30 16.10 21.49
N GLU A 244 10.07 15.89 22.57
CA GLU A 244 10.21 14.61 23.24
C GLU A 244 9.28 14.50 24.42
N GLN A 245 8.66 13.33 24.64
CA GLN A 245 7.82 13.08 25.80
C GLN A 245 8.61 13.15 27.10
N ILE A 246 8.12 13.96 28.02
CA ILE A 246 8.76 14.12 29.34
C ILE A 246 8.60 12.83 30.15
N VAL A 247 9.72 12.35 30.71
CA VAL A 247 9.74 11.22 31.64
C VAL A 247 10.14 11.73 33.03
N LYS A 248 9.31 11.49 34.05
CA LYS A 248 9.59 11.85 35.45
C LYS A 248 9.42 10.62 36.33
N ALA A 249 10.39 10.40 37.24
CA ALA A 249 10.39 9.26 38.18
C ALA A 249 10.13 7.88 37.47
N GLY A 250 10.67 7.69 36.26
CA GLY A 250 10.49 6.46 35.51
C GLY A 250 9.10 6.30 34.87
N GLN A 251 8.30 7.35 34.83
CA GLN A 251 6.98 7.36 34.19
C GLN A 251 6.92 8.39 33.07
N ALA A 252 6.36 8.01 31.94
CA ALA A 252 6.06 8.92 30.85
C ALA A 252 4.85 9.81 31.20
N MET A 253 5.01 11.09 31.03
CA MET A 253 3.99 12.07 31.45
C MET A 253 2.95 12.28 30.36
N PHE A 254 1.68 12.28 30.78
CA PHE A 254 0.53 12.59 29.94
C PHE A 254 -0.27 13.74 30.56
N GLY A 255 -0.78 14.63 29.70
CA GLY A 255 -1.70 15.69 30.06
C GLY A 255 -3.16 15.21 30.08
N ALA A 256 -4.07 16.18 30.12
CA ALA A 256 -5.50 15.90 29.93
C ALA A 256 -5.71 15.32 28.52
N PRO A 257 -6.55 14.29 28.37
CA PRO A 257 -6.84 13.72 27.07
C PRO A 257 -7.52 14.74 26.17
N THR A 258 -7.22 14.69 24.87
CA THR A 258 -7.86 15.54 23.87
C THR A 258 -9.13 14.84 23.37
N GLU A 259 -10.25 15.57 23.26
CA GLU A 259 -11.47 15.02 22.67
C GLU A 259 -11.26 14.62 21.21
N TYR A 260 -11.69 13.43 20.90
CA TYR A 260 -11.64 12.86 19.56
C TYR A 260 -13.02 13.02 18.91
N GLY A 261 -13.28 14.21 18.36
CA GLY A 261 -14.60 14.60 17.85
C GLY A 261 -15.08 13.75 16.68
N VAL A 262 -16.37 13.78 16.41
CA VAL A 262 -17.02 13.00 15.32
C VAL A 262 -16.36 13.26 13.95
N ILE A 263 -15.97 14.50 13.67
CA ILE A 263 -15.31 14.86 12.41
C ILE A 263 -13.95 14.15 12.29
N THR A 264 -13.19 14.06 13.40
CA THR A 264 -11.91 13.35 13.42
C THR A 264 -12.11 11.85 13.22
N VAL A 265 -13.13 11.26 13.86
CA VAL A 265 -13.51 9.85 13.64
C VAL A 265 -13.82 9.59 12.16
N ILE A 266 -14.66 10.40 11.55
CA ILE A 266 -15.02 10.26 10.13
C ILE A 266 -13.78 10.44 9.26
N SER A 267 -12.90 11.36 9.61
CA SER A 267 -11.63 11.63 8.93
C SER A 267 -10.70 10.41 8.96
N MET A 268 -10.58 9.72 10.09
CA MET A 268 -9.76 8.50 10.20
C MET A 268 -10.42 7.31 9.50
N LEU A 269 -11.74 7.16 9.58
CA LEU A 269 -12.48 6.16 8.80
C LEU A 269 -12.29 6.36 7.29
N ALA A 270 -12.06 7.58 6.84
CA ALA A 270 -11.83 7.91 5.44
C ALA A 270 -10.55 7.27 4.86
N TRP A 271 -9.61 6.76 5.69
CA TRP A 271 -8.50 5.94 5.18
C TRP A 271 -8.98 4.80 4.28
N GLY A 272 -10.14 4.20 4.60
CA GLY A 272 -10.75 3.15 3.78
C GLY A 272 -11.14 3.59 2.37
N LEU A 273 -11.42 4.88 2.15
CA LEU A 273 -11.74 5.42 0.82
C LEU A 273 -10.54 5.33 -0.13
N GLY A 274 -9.33 5.33 0.41
CA GLY A 274 -8.09 5.20 -0.38
C GLY A 274 -8.06 3.92 -1.21
N TYR A 275 -8.59 2.81 -0.69
CA TYR A 275 -8.57 1.52 -1.39
C TYR A 275 -9.18 1.57 -2.80
N PHE A 276 -10.20 2.39 -3.00
CA PHE A 276 -10.83 2.52 -4.33
C PHE A 276 -9.88 3.13 -5.38
N GLY A 277 -8.80 3.80 -4.94
CA GLY A 277 -7.83 4.46 -5.80
C GLY A 277 -6.44 3.85 -5.82
N MET A 278 -6.14 2.79 -5.06
CA MET A 278 -4.79 2.23 -4.94
C MET A 278 -4.40 1.35 -6.13
N PRO A 279 -3.49 1.82 -7.01
CA PRO A 279 -3.16 1.08 -8.23
C PRO A 279 -2.57 -0.31 -7.97
N GLN A 280 -1.78 -0.49 -6.89
CA GLN A 280 -1.19 -1.78 -6.53
C GLN A 280 -2.26 -2.83 -6.17
N VAL A 281 -3.34 -2.44 -5.50
CA VAL A 281 -4.45 -3.33 -5.19
C VAL A 281 -5.31 -3.58 -6.43
N LEU A 282 -5.65 -2.51 -7.16
CA LEU A 282 -6.54 -2.58 -8.32
C LEU A 282 -5.94 -3.42 -9.46
N VAL A 283 -4.62 -3.40 -9.66
CA VAL A 283 -3.97 -4.22 -10.68
C VAL A 283 -4.06 -5.73 -10.36
N ARG A 284 -4.16 -6.11 -9.08
CA ARG A 284 -4.41 -7.51 -8.68
C ARG A 284 -5.79 -7.96 -9.11
N PHE A 285 -6.80 -7.08 -9.08
CA PHE A 285 -8.13 -7.38 -9.61
C PHE A 285 -8.12 -7.60 -11.14
N LEU A 286 -7.26 -6.88 -11.87
CA LEU A 286 -7.08 -7.11 -13.30
C LEU A 286 -6.42 -8.46 -13.60
N SER A 287 -5.53 -8.93 -12.73
CA SER A 287 -4.70 -10.11 -12.96
C SER A 287 -5.32 -11.43 -12.51
N ILE A 288 -6.44 -11.42 -11.77
CA ILE A 288 -7.12 -12.64 -11.34
C ILE A 288 -7.69 -13.39 -12.54
N ARG A 289 -7.56 -14.73 -12.54
CA ARG A 289 -7.93 -15.58 -13.69
C ARG A 289 -9.44 -15.62 -13.97
N SER A 290 -10.29 -15.49 -12.93
CA SER A 290 -11.75 -15.48 -13.10
C SER A 290 -12.43 -14.53 -12.14
N SER A 291 -13.47 -13.83 -12.60
CA SER A 291 -14.30 -12.95 -11.77
C SER A 291 -15.08 -13.70 -10.68
N GLU A 292 -15.32 -15.01 -10.85
CA GLU A 292 -16.01 -15.86 -9.86
C GLU A 292 -15.13 -16.11 -8.62
N GLU A 293 -13.81 -16.16 -8.80
CA GLU A 293 -12.87 -16.39 -7.71
C GLU A 293 -12.69 -15.17 -6.78
N ILE A 294 -13.15 -13.99 -7.21
CA ILE A 294 -13.08 -12.76 -6.42
C ILE A 294 -13.79 -12.90 -5.07
N LYS A 295 -14.89 -13.66 -4.99
CA LYS A 295 -15.56 -13.90 -3.70
C LYS A 295 -14.64 -14.60 -2.70
N LYS A 296 -13.86 -15.59 -3.16
CA LYS A 296 -12.88 -16.30 -2.33
C LYS A 296 -11.73 -15.39 -1.93
N SER A 297 -11.19 -14.64 -2.89
CA SER A 297 -10.13 -13.66 -2.62
C SER A 297 -10.56 -12.60 -1.61
N ARG A 298 -11.77 -12.07 -1.72
CA ARG A 298 -12.34 -11.10 -0.76
C ARG A 298 -12.33 -11.62 0.67
N ILE A 299 -12.78 -12.87 0.90
CA ILE A 299 -12.81 -13.46 2.24
C ILE A 299 -11.39 -13.55 2.80
N ILE A 300 -10.44 -14.05 2.00
CA ILE A 300 -9.04 -14.21 2.41
C ILE A 300 -8.42 -12.84 2.73
N ALA A 301 -8.52 -11.89 1.82
CA ALA A 301 -7.97 -10.55 1.96
C ALA A 301 -8.55 -9.81 3.17
N THR A 302 -9.88 -9.78 3.30
CA THR A 302 -10.55 -9.09 4.42
C THR A 302 -10.18 -9.72 5.76
N THR A 303 -10.14 -11.06 5.87
CA THR A 303 -9.76 -11.74 7.11
C THR A 303 -8.30 -11.43 7.48
N TRP A 304 -7.39 -11.51 6.50
CA TRP A 304 -5.99 -11.19 6.71
C TRP A 304 -5.82 -9.73 7.17
N CYS A 305 -6.48 -8.79 6.49
CA CYS A 305 -6.46 -7.36 6.81
C CYS A 305 -6.95 -7.08 8.23
N VAL A 306 -8.14 -7.57 8.59
CA VAL A 306 -8.74 -7.34 9.92
C VAL A 306 -7.85 -7.87 11.04
N VAL A 307 -7.36 -9.11 10.91
CA VAL A 307 -6.53 -9.73 11.95
C VAL A 307 -5.18 -9.02 12.05
N SER A 308 -4.55 -8.71 10.92
CA SER A 308 -3.23 -8.04 10.91
C SER A 308 -3.29 -6.64 11.49
N LEU A 309 -4.31 -5.84 11.13
CA LEU A 309 -4.53 -4.51 11.70
C LEU A 309 -4.79 -4.57 13.21
N ALA A 310 -5.65 -5.49 13.64
CA ALA A 310 -5.92 -5.68 15.08
C ALA A 310 -4.63 -6.06 15.86
N CYS A 311 -3.84 -7.00 15.34
CA CYS A 311 -2.54 -7.33 15.93
C CYS A 311 -1.61 -6.11 15.97
N GLY A 312 -1.51 -5.33 14.88
CA GLY A 312 -0.66 -4.13 14.82
C GLY A 312 -1.02 -3.09 15.90
N VAL A 313 -2.31 -2.77 16.03
CA VAL A 313 -2.81 -1.86 17.09
C VAL A 313 -2.50 -2.42 18.49
N CYS A 314 -2.85 -3.68 18.74
CA CYS A 314 -2.64 -4.32 20.03
C CYS A 314 -1.15 -4.40 20.43
N ILE A 315 -0.24 -4.67 19.46
CA ILE A 315 1.21 -4.70 19.73
C ILE A 315 1.69 -3.34 20.22
N GLY A 316 1.21 -2.24 19.66
CA GLY A 316 1.55 -0.89 20.13
C GLY A 316 1.05 -0.63 21.55
N LEU A 317 -0.22 -0.98 21.84
CA LEU A 317 -0.82 -0.82 23.17
C LEU A 317 -0.11 -1.67 24.23
N VAL A 318 0.09 -2.96 23.95
CA VAL A 318 0.82 -3.87 24.87
C VAL A 318 2.27 -3.45 25.01
N GLY A 319 2.90 -2.99 23.92
CA GLY A 319 4.26 -2.47 23.93
C GLY A 319 4.43 -1.28 24.88
N ARG A 320 3.41 -0.41 24.99
CA ARG A 320 3.39 0.68 25.99
C ARG A 320 3.37 0.16 27.43
N ALA A 321 2.59 -0.89 27.71
CA ALA A 321 2.56 -1.51 29.03
C ALA A 321 3.87 -2.26 29.36
N MET A 322 4.48 -2.87 28.34
CA MET A 322 5.73 -3.63 28.49
C MET A 322 6.96 -2.72 28.65
N MET A 323 6.98 -1.60 27.95
CA MET A 323 8.12 -0.67 27.86
C MET A 323 7.65 0.79 27.93
N PRO A 324 7.19 1.27 29.10
CA PRO A 324 6.43 2.52 29.22
C PRO A 324 7.23 3.80 28.90
N THR A 325 8.56 3.75 28.93
CA THR A 325 9.45 4.92 28.74
C THR A 325 10.50 4.71 27.65
N GLN A 326 10.38 3.64 26.86
CA GLN A 326 11.40 3.27 25.88
C GLN A 326 11.53 4.32 24.76
N PHE A 327 10.42 4.89 24.32
CA PHE A 327 10.39 5.84 23.22
C PHE A 327 9.75 7.15 23.66
N VAL A 328 10.42 8.26 23.36
CA VAL A 328 9.99 9.61 23.73
C VAL A 328 9.46 10.43 22.56
N THR A 329 9.58 9.94 21.32
CA THR A 329 9.01 10.55 20.11
C THR A 329 8.15 9.57 19.34
N GLN A 330 7.18 10.07 18.59
CA GLN A 330 6.31 9.23 17.76
C GLN A 330 7.11 8.46 16.70
N SER A 331 8.09 9.11 16.08
CA SER A 331 8.94 8.46 15.06
C SER A 331 9.81 7.33 15.65
N ALA A 332 10.34 7.51 16.87
CA ALA A 332 11.09 6.46 17.57
C ALA A 332 10.17 5.30 18.00
N ALA A 333 8.92 5.60 18.40
CA ALA A 333 7.93 4.59 18.80
C ALA A 333 7.57 3.61 17.66
N GLU A 334 7.78 3.98 16.39
CA GLU A 334 7.62 3.08 15.26
C GLU A 334 8.54 1.84 15.34
N ASN A 335 9.61 1.87 16.17
CA ASN A 335 10.49 0.73 16.40
C ASN A 335 9.97 -0.27 17.47
N ILE A 336 8.78 -0.03 18.05
CA ILE A 336 8.27 -0.86 19.16
C ILE A 336 8.18 -2.35 18.78
N PHE A 337 7.74 -2.69 17.58
CA PHE A 337 7.68 -4.07 17.10
C PHE A 337 9.05 -4.75 17.13
N ILE A 338 10.10 -4.05 16.73
CA ILE A 338 11.48 -4.57 16.68
C ILE A 338 11.97 -4.84 18.09
N VAL A 339 11.85 -3.85 18.99
CA VAL A 339 12.37 -3.95 20.36
C VAL A 339 11.61 -5.00 21.18
N VAL A 340 10.30 -5.09 21.02
CA VAL A 340 9.49 -6.16 21.63
C VAL A 340 9.92 -7.53 21.12
N SER A 341 10.15 -7.68 19.81
CA SER A 341 10.63 -8.93 19.22
C SER A 341 11.99 -9.36 19.78
N GLN A 342 12.93 -8.42 19.93
CA GLN A 342 14.25 -8.67 20.54
C GLN A 342 14.17 -9.08 22.01
N ALA A 343 13.22 -8.52 22.75
CA ALA A 343 13.03 -8.83 24.17
C ALA A 343 12.39 -10.20 24.40
N LEU A 344 11.50 -10.63 23.51
CA LEU A 344 10.69 -11.84 23.69
C LEU A 344 11.28 -13.09 23.06
N LEU A 345 11.98 -12.97 21.93
CA LEU A 345 12.26 -14.11 21.08
C LEU A 345 13.74 -14.53 21.13
N PRO A 346 14.03 -15.85 21.03
CA PRO A 346 15.38 -16.32 20.75
C PRO A 346 15.91 -15.70 19.45
N SER A 347 17.20 -15.43 19.38
CA SER A 347 17.82 -14.62 18.31
C SER A 347 17.45 -15.07 16.88
N PHE A 348 17.46 -16.37 16.60
CA PHE A 348 17.12 -16.88 15.29
C PHE A 348 15.62 -16.65 14.95
N MET A 349 14.71 -16.90 15.91
CA MET A 349 13.28 -16.65 15.74
C MET A 349 13.00 -15.14 15.60
N CYS A 350 13.70 -14.31 16.39
CA CYS A 350 13.65 -12.86 16.23
C CYS A 350 14.02 -12.46 14.79
N GLY A 351 15.10 -13.02 14.23
CA GLY A 351 15.50 -12.77 12.85
C GLY A 351 14.43 -13.15 11.82
N ILE A 352 13.73 -14.28 12.00
CA ILE A 352 12.59 -14.66 11.14
C ILE A 352 11.45 -13.64 11.26
N VAL A 353 11.07 -13.27 12.47
CA VAL A 353 9.95 -12.35 12.74
C VAL A 353 10.23 -10.95 12.20
N VAL A 354 11.43 -10.39 12.46
CA VAL A 354 11.79 -9.07 11.95
C VAL A 354 12.03 -9.06 10.43
N SER A 355 12.31 -10.21 9.82
CA SER A 355 12.27 -10.34 8.36
C SER A 355 10.87 -10.06 7.79
N GLY A 356 9.81 -10.17 8.60
CA GLY A 356 8.46 -9.72 8.25
C GLY A 356 8.38 -8.22 7.95
N ILE A 357 9.14 -7.37 8.66
CA ILE A 357 9.23 -5.92 8.38
C ILE A 357 9.91 -5.68 7.03
N PHE A 358 11.03 -6.39 6.78
CA PHE A 358 11.70 -6.28 5.50
C PHE A 358 10.82 -6.83 4.36
N ALA A 359 10.11 -7.93 4.60
CA ALA A 359 9.14 -8.51 3.67
C ALA A 359 8.06 -7.49 3.27
N ALA A 360 7.49 -6.81 4.26
CA ALA A 360 6.50 -5.76 4.06
C ALA A 360 7.03 -4.59 3.19
N SER A 361 8.25 -4.14 3.47
CA SER A 361 8.89 -3.09 2.68
C SER A 361 9.24 -3.55 1.27
N MET A 362 9.70 -4.79 1.10
CA MET A 362 10.09 -5.36 -0.17
C MET A 362 8.89 -5.62 -1.09
N SER A 363 7.79 -6.20 -0.58
CA SER A 363 6.57 -6.44 -1.36
C SER A 363 5.94 -5.15 -1.87
N SER A 364 5.80 -4.16 -0.98
CA SER A 364 5.20 -2.88 -1.34
C SER A 364 6.07 -2.10 -2.32
N SER A 365 7.36 -1.89 -2.01
CA SER A 365 8.25 -1.11 -2.87
C SER A 365 8.45 -1.74 -4.24
N SER A 366 8.58 -3.08 -4.35
CA SER A 366 8.69 -3.75 -5.65
C SER A 366 7.43 -3.58 -6.49
N SER A 367 6.24 -3.63 -5.87
CA SER A 367 4.97 -3.39 -6.54
C SER A 367 4.85 -1.95 -7.04
N TYR A 368 5.19 -0.96 -6.21
CA TYR A 368 5.14 0.46 -6.60
C TYR A 368 6.14 0.78 -7.71
N LEU A 369 7.33 0.24 -7.62
CA LEU A 369 8.37 0.40 -8.64
C LEU A 369 7.93 -0.18 -9.99
N ILE A 370 7.41 -1.42 -10.03
CA ILE A 370 6.94 -2.04 -11.28
C ILE A 370 5.75 -1.29 -11.88
N ILE A 371 4.76 -0.90 -11.06
CA ILE A 371 3.58 -0.19 -11.55
C ILE A 371 3.97 1.21 -12.04
N GLY A 372 4.82 1.94 -11.32
CA GLY A 372 5.34 3.23 -11.77
C GLY A 372 6.13 3.12 -13.08
N ALA A 373 6.99 2.10 -13.19
CA ALA A 373 7.74 1.84 -14.42
C ALA A 373 6.82 1.47 -15.59
N SER A 374 5.77 0.69 -15.36
CA SER A 374 4.77 0.36 -16.38
C SER A 374 3.98 1.59 -16.82
N ALA A 375 3.59 2.44 -15.86
CA ALA A 375 2.88 3.68 -16.15
C ALA A 375 3.68 4.61 -17.06
N VAL A 376 4.98 4.74 -16.84
CA VAL A 376 5.86 5.54 -17.71
C VAL A 376 6.13 4.83 -19.04
N GLY A 377 6.51 3.55 -19.00
CA GLY A 377 6.89 2.79 -20.19
C GLY A 377 5.72 2.57 -21.15
N GLU A 378 4.60 2.06 -20.67
CA GLU A 378 3.43 1.75 -21.51
C GLU A 378 2.56 2.97 -21.76
N ASN A 379 2.21 3.74 -20.73
CA ASN A 379 1.19 4.77 -20.88
C ASN A 379 1.76 6.11 -21.37
N ILE A 380 2.96 6.52 -20.92
CA ILE A 380 3.58 7.76 -21.39
C ILE A 380 4.42 7.48 -22.65
N PHE A 381 5.41 6.61 -22.59
CA PHE A 381 6.34 6.43 -23.69
C PHE A 381 5.67 5.79 -24.91
N ARG A 382 5.12 4.58 -24.78
CA ARG A 382 4.42 3.90 -25.91
C ARG A 382 3.10 4.58 -26.24
N GLY A 383 2.31 4.97 -25.22
CA GLY A 383 0.97 5.49 -25.43
C GLY A 383 0.91 6.90 -26.01
N LEU A 384 1.80 7.81 -25.55
CA LEU A 384 1.77 9.22 -25.93
C LEU A 384 2.93 9.62 -26.87
N LEU A 385 4.19 9.30 -26.48
CA LEU A 385 5.36 9.84 -27.16
C LEU A 385 5.75 9.05 -28.41
N TYR A 386 5.76 7.71 -28.34
CA TYR A 386 6.21 6.87 -29.45
C TYR A 386 5.37 5.61 -29.63
N ARG A 387 4.23 5.73 -30.29
CA ARG A 387 3.23 4.65 -30.46
C ARG A 387 3.75 3.40 -31.19
N LYS A 388 4.86 3.49 -31.91
CA LYS A 388 5.52 2.38 -32.60
C LYS A 388 6.67 1.78 -31.78
N ALA A 389 6.77 2.10 -30.50
CA ALA A 389 7.83 1.58 -29.64
C ALA A 389 7.78 0.06 -29.57
N THR A 390 8.96 -0.57 -29.72
CA THR A 390 9.12 -2.01 -29.53
C THR A 390 9.14 -2.35 -28.04
N ASP A 391 8.81 -3.59 -27.69
CA ASP A 391 8.86 -4.06 -26.29
C ASP A 391 10.23 -3.83 -25.65
N ARG A 392 11.32 -4.02 -26.41
CA ARG A 392 12.68 -3.75 -25.94
C ARG A 392 12.88 -2.28 -25.53
N GLN A 393 12.34 -1.35 -26.30
CA GLN A 393 12.42 0.10 -26.00
C GLN A 393 11.57 0.45 -24.76
N VAL A 394 10.36 -0.09 -24.67
CA VAL A 394 9.49 0.09 -23.49
C VAL A 394 10.15 -0.46 -22.23
N MET A 395 10.73 -1.65 -22.30
CA MET A 395 11.47 -2.26 -21.17
C MET A 395 12.70 -1.44 -20.77
N MET A 396 13.40 -0.83 -21.73
CA MET A 396 14.52 0.07 -21.44
C MET A 396 14.05 1.32 -20.68
N VAL A 397 12.99 1.97 -21.16
CA VAL A 397 12.38 3.13 -20.47
C VAL A 397 11.89 2.74 -19.08
N ALA A 398 11.24 1.59 -18.94
CA ALA A 398 10.79 1.08 -17.64
C ALA A 398 11.96 0.90 -16.66
N ARG A 399 13.09 0.33 -17.09
CA ARG A 399 14.28 0.17 -16.24
C ARG A 399 14.90 1.51 -15.84
N ILE A 400 14.93 2.48 -16.73
CA ILE A 400 15.38 3.85 -16.40
C ILE A 400 14.44 4.46 -15.38
N THR A 401 13.12 4.30 -15.54
CA THR A 401 12.13 4.79 -14.58
C THR A 401 12.29 4.14 -13.20
N LEU A 402 12.53 2.82 -13.15
CA LEU A 402 12.85 2.12 -11.89
C LEU A 402 14.05 2.77 -11.18
N LEU A 403 15.12 3.07 -11.92
CA LEU A 403 16.32 3.73 -11.36
C LEU A 403 16.00 5.14 -10.85
N VAL A 404 15.23 5.91 -11.61
CA VAL A 404 14.81 7.26 -11.20
C VAL A 404 13.96 7.21 -9.93
N MET A 405 12.96 6.32 -9.87
CA MET A 405 12.13 6.14 -8.68
C MET A 405 12.94 5.67 -7.46
N PHE A 406 13.93 4.81 -7.67
CA PHE A 406 14.85 4.36 -6.63
C PHE A 406 15.65 5.53 -6.04
N ILE A 407 16.22 6.41 -6.89
CA ILE A 407 16.98 7.59 -6.45
C ILE A 407 16.07 8.56 -5.68
N PHE A 408 14.86 8.82 -6.19
CA PHE A 408 13.88 9.66 -5.49
C PHE A 408 13.45 9.05 -4.15
N GLY A 409 13.23 7.73 -4.10
CA GLY A 409 12.93 7.02 -2.85
C GLY A 409 14.02 7.19 -1.80
N ILE A 410 15.30 7.11 -2.19
CA ILE A 410 16.43 7.39 -1.29
C ILE A 410 16.39 8.84 -0.81
N ALA A 411 16.13 9.81 -1.72
CA ALA A 411 16.06 11.22 -1.34
C ALA A 411 14.93 11.49 -0.32
N VAL A 412 13.75 10.89 -0.49
CA VAL A 412 12.64 10.97 0.46
C VAL A 412 13.00 10.32 1.80
N ALA A 413 13.73 9.20 1.77
CA ALA A 413 14.14 8.46 2.96
C ALA A 413 15.35 9.06 3.69
N PHE A 414 15.91 10.16 3.23
CA PHE A 414 17.16 10.69 3.78
C PHE A 414 17.02 11.20 5.21
N ASP A 415 15.85 11.70 5.60
CA ASP A 415 15.58 12.08 6.99
C ASP A 415 15.23 10.86 7.84
N GLN A 416 16.14 10.46 8.73
CA GLN A 416 15.97 9.34 9.66
C GLN A 416 14.84 9.55 10.68
N ASN A 417 14.43 10.81 10.93
CA ASN A 417 13.35 11.15 11.85
C ASN A 417 11.97 11.14 11.18
N SER A 418 11.91 10.89 9.87
CA SER A 418 10.64 10.77 9.16
C SER A 418 9.74 9.70 9.78
N SER A 419 8.48 10.06 10.01
CA SER A 419 7.47 9.09 10.44
C SER A 419 6.95 8.30 9.23
N ILE A 420 7.07 6.98 9.30
CA ILE A 420 6.54 6.05 8.28
C ILE A 420 5.03 6.28 8.14
N PHE A 421 4.32 6.42 9.26
CA PHE A 421 2.88 6.66 9.28
C PHE A 421 2.51 7.92 8.50
N GLN A 422 3.21 9.03 8.71
CA GLN A 422 2.91 10.31 8.05
C GLN A 422 3.22 10.29 6.55
N VAL A 423 4.38 9.74 6.15
CA VAL A 423 4.78 9.66 4.75
C VAL A 423 3.80 8.77 3.96
N VAL A 424 3.41 7.63 4.54
CA VAL A 424 2.43 6.74 3.93
C VAL A 424 1.06 7.41 3.83
N SER A 425 0.58 8.09 4.88
CA SER A 425 -0.72 8.75 4.86
C SER A 425 -0.85 9.78 3.74
N TYR A 426 0.21 10.55 3.52
CA TYR A 426 0.26 11.55 2.46
C TYR A 426 0.17 10.94 1.05
N ALA A 427 0.98 9.92 0.77
CA ALA A 427 0.96 9.22 -0.52
C ALA A 427 -0.36 8.48 -0.75
N TRP A 428 -0.91 7.87 0.30
CA TRP A 428 -2.21 7.21 0.31
C TRP A 428 -3.35 8.18 -0.03
N ALA A 429 -3.35 9.37 0.59
CA ALA A 429 -4.34 10.40 0.29
C ALA A 429 -4.26 10.85 -1.18
N GLY A 430 -3.05 11.05 -1.68
CA GLY A 430 -2.84 11.49 -3.06
C GLY A 430 -3.40 10.54 -4.10
N LEU A 431 -3.12 9.25 -3.98
CA LEU A 431 -3.63 8.22 -4.89
C LEU A 431 -5.13 7.98 -4.67
N GLY A 432 -5.56 7.85 -3.41
CA GLY A 432 -6.93 7.58 -3.02
C GLY A 432 -7.91 8.65 -3.51
N ALA A 433 -7.56 9.94 -3.33
CA ALA A 433 -8.40 11.06 -3.77
C ALA A 433 -8.38 11.25 -5.29
N SER A 434 -7.26 10.97 -5.95
CA SER A 434 -7.16 11.14 -7.41
C SER A 434 -7.91 10.05 -8.18
N PHE A 435 -7.83 8.80 -7.71
CA PHE A 435 -8.36 7.66 -8.47
C PHE A 435 -9.62 7.05 -7.85
N GLY A 436 -9.83 7.15 -6.53
CA GLY A 436 -10.97 6.51 -5.85
C GLY A 436 -12.32 6.96 -6.39
N PRO A 437 -12.63 8.27 -6.38
CA PRO A 437 -13.88 8.78 -6.95
C PRO A 437 -14.01 8.45 -8.44
N LEU A 438 -12.91 8.55 -9.20
CA LEU A 438 -12.90 8.23 -10.62
C LEU A 438 -13.18 6.74 -10.87
N MET A 439 -12.58 5.84 -10.09
CA MET A 439 -12.83 4.40 -10.20
C MET A 439 -14.31 4.08 -9.94
N LEU A 440 -14.88 4.62 -8.86
CA LEU A 440 -16.29 4.41 -8.55
C LEU A 440 -17.21 4.97 -9.65
N CYS A 441 -16.98 6.21 -10.10
CA CYS A 441 -17.76 6.79 -11.18
C CYS A 441 -17.61 6.02 -12.50
N SER A 442 -16.39 5.54 -12.83
CA SER A 442 -16.15 4.75 -14.04
C SER A 442 -16.91 3.43 -14.07
N LEU A 443 -17.16 2.82 -12.89
CA LEU A 443 -17.82 1.53 -12.77
C LEU A 443 -19.32 1.61 -12.47
N TYR A 444 -19.82 2.75 -11.99
CA TYR A 444 -21.20 2.86 -11.51
C TYR A 444 -22.00 4.00 -12.12
N TRP A 445 -21.34 4.98 -12.76
CA TRP A 445 -22.06 6.13 -13.30
C TRP A 445 -21.86 6.26 -14.80
N ARG A 446 -22.92 5.95 -15.55
CA ARG A 446 -22.96 5.91 -17.00
C ARG A 446 -22.56 7.23 -17.67
N ARG A 447 -22.81 8.38 -16.99
CA ARG A 447 -22.59 9.73 -17.53
C ARG A 447 -21.13 10.18 -17.45
N THR A 448 -20.27 9.49 -16.69
CA THR A 448 -18.84 9.84 -16.56
C THR A 448 -18.14 9.86 -17.91
N ASN A 449 -17.45 10.95 -18.21
CA ASN A 449 -16.70 11.13 -19.45
C ASN A 449 -15.23 11.49 -19.20
N LYS A 450 -14.43 11.58 -20.26
CA LYS A 450 -12.99 11.88 -20.18
C LYS A 450 -12.67 13.23 -19.52
N PHE A 451 -13.50 14.24 -19.72
CA PHE A 451 -13.27 15.57 -19.14
C PHE A 451 -13.50 15.55 -17.62
N GLY A 452 -14.58 14.88 -17.18
CA GLY A 452 -14.83 14.62 -15.77
C GLY A 452 -13.71 13.80 -15.12
N ALA A 453 -13.20 12.77 -15.82
CA ALA A 453 -12.07 11.98 -15.36
C ALA A 453 -10.82 12.82 -15.12
N ILE A 454 -10.44 13.68 -16.07
CA ILE A 454 -9.29 14.58 -15.95
C ILE A 454 -9.50 15.57 -14.80
N ALA A 455 -10.70 16.19 -14.74
CA ALA A 455 -11.02 17.17 -13.69
C ALA A 455 -10.95 16.54 -12.28
N GLY A 456 -11.47 15.33 -12.11
CA GLY A 456 -11.41 14.60 -10.84
C GLY A 456 -10.00 14.26 -10.40
N MET A 457 -9.20 13.69 -11.30
CA MET A 457 -7.79 13.35 -10.99
C MET A 457 -7.00 14.59 -10.58
N LEU A 458 -7.10 15.68 -11.34
CA LEU A 458 -6.35 16.91 -11.08
C LEU A 458 -6.83 17.61 -9.81
N SER A 459 -8.15 17.73 -9.60
CA SER A 459 -8.70 18.36 -8.40
C SER A 459 -8.41 17.54 -7.13
N GLY A 460 -8.49 16.20 -7.19
CA GLY A 460 -8.11 15.33 -6.09
C GLY A 460 -6.64 15.51 -5.71
N THR A 461 -5.73 15.43 -6.68
CA THR A 461 -4.29 15.67 -6.47
C THR A 461 -4.04 17.06 -5.91
N ALA A 462 -4.58 18.11 -6.54
CA ALA A 462 -4.36 19.49 -6.12
C ALA A 462 -4.88 19.74 -4.70
N THR A 463 -6.05 19.18 -4.35
CA THR A 463 -6.62 19.34 -3.02
C THR A 463 -5.75 18.68 -1.96
N VAL A 464 -5.21 17.49 -2.18
CA VAL A 464 -4.27 16.85 -1.24
C VAL A 464 -3.05 17.72 -1.02
N LEU A 465 -2.42 18.22 -2.09
CA LEU A 465 -1.24 19.09 -2.00
C LEU A 465 -1.54 20.38 -1.24
N ILE A 466 -2.65 21.05 -1.56
CA ILE A 466 -3.03 22.33 -0.94
C ILE A 466 -3.45 22.08 0.52
N TRP A 467 -4.26 21.05 0.78
CA TRP A 467 -4.76 20.77 2.13
C TRP A 467 -3.62 20.43 3.07
N HIS A 468 -2.76 19.52 2.68
CA HIS A 468 -1.64 19.09 3.52
C HIS A 468 -0.69 20.22 3.88
N ASN A 469 -0.31 21.05 2.88
CA ASN A 469 0.74 22.06 3.09
C ASN A 469 0.22 23.41 3.61
N PHE A 470 -1.04 23.78 3.33
CA PHE A 470 -1.53 25.13 3.61
C PHE A 470 -2.79 25.15 4.49
N ILE A 471 -3.67 24.16 4.40
CA ILE A 471 -4.96 24.20 5.12
C ILE A 471 -4.83 23.46 6.45
N LYS A 472 -4.30 22.25 6.46
CA LYS A 472 -4.13 21.42 7.67
C LYS A 472 -3.32 22.12 8.78
N PRO A 473 -2.25 22.88 8.48
CA PRO A 473 -1.51 23.64 9.50
C PRO A 473 -2.32 24.73 10.21
N LEU A 474 -3.47 25.15 9.68
CA LEU A 474 -4.36 26.10 10.35
C LEU A 474 -5.01 25.53 11.63
N GLY A 475 -5.00 24.20 11.78
CA GLY A 475 -5.52 23.53 12.97
C GLY A 475 -7.05 23.49 13.05
N GLY A 476 -7.58 23.07 14.21
CA GLY A 476 -9.02 22.98 14.46
C GLY A 476 -9.71 22.01 13.47
N VAL A 477 -10.83 22.42 12.89
CA VAL A 477 -11.59 21.61 11.92
C VAL A 477 -10.83 21.34 10.62
N PHE A 478 -9.76 22.08 10.34
CA PHE A 478 -8.93 21.88 9.16
C PHE A 478 -7.82 20.85 9.36
N ALA A 479 -7.57 20.43 10.60
CA ALA A 479 -6.55 19.41 10.92
C ALA A 479 -6.95 17.98 10.51
N ILE A 480 -8.12 17.79 9.91
CA ILE A 480 -8.60 16.49 9.42
C ILE A 480 -7.69 15.93 8.33
N TYR A 481 -7.73 14.62 8.18
CA TYR A 481 -6.96 13.90 7.18
C TYR A 481 -7.35 14.33 5.75
N GLU A 482 -6.37 14.75 4.98
CA GLU A 482 -6.54 15.38 3.66
C GLU A 482 -7.29 14.51 2.65
N LEU A 483 -7.29 13.18 2.81
CA LEU A 483 -8.02 12.27 1.91
C LEU A 483 -9.52 12.57 1.89
N LEU A 484 -10.12 12.87 3.04
CA LEU A 484 -11.57 13.09 3.13
C LEU A 484 -12.04 14.28 2.28
N PRO A 485 -11.54 15.52 2.49
CA PRO A 485 -11.96 16.65 1.67
C PRO A 485 -11.54 16.48 0.20
N ALA A 486 -10.37 15.92 -0.08
CA ALA A 486 -9.89 15.72 -1.44
C ALA A 486 -10.73 14.70 -2.22
N PHE A 487 -11.19 13.63 -1.56
CA PHE A 487 -12.08 12.63 -2.17
C PHE A 487 -13.44 13.24 -2.56
N VAL A 488 -14.01 14.06 -1.67
CA VAL A 488 -15.29 14.74 -1.91
C VAL A 488 -15.14 15.76 -3.04
N ILE A 489 -14.11 16.58 -3.02
CA ILE A 489 -13.84 17.59 -4.06
C ILE A 489 -13.61 16.92 -5.42
N SER A 490 -12.80 15.86 -5.47
CA SER A 490 -12.60 15.07 -6.69
C SER A 490 -13.93 14.54 -7.26
N LEU A 491 -14.77 13.95 -6.39
CA LEU A 491 -16.08 13.45 -6.79
C LEU A 491 -16.98 14.56 -7.35
N LEU A 492 -17.02 15.71 -6.70
CA LEU A 492 -17.78 16.88 -7.16
C LEU A 492 -17.30 17.35 -8.54
N PHE A 493 -15.99 17.46 -8.74
CA PHE A 493 -15.43 17.86 -10.04
C PHE A 493 -15.74 16.83 -11.14
N ILE A 494 -15.68 15.52 -10.84
CA ILE A 494 -16.09 14.48 -11.80
C ILE A 494 -17.55 14.71 -12.21
N VAL A 495 -18.43 14.88 -11.24
CA VAL A 495 -19.87 15.01 -11.50
C VAL A 495 -20.18 16.28 -12.27
N VAL A 496 -19.74 17.42 -11.76
CA VAL A 496 -20.03 18.73 -12.38
C VAL A 496 -19.47 18.82 -13.79
N VAL A 497 -18.21 18.49 -13.99
CA VAL A 497 -17.57 18.59 -15.31
C VAL A 497 -18.16 17.56 -16.27
N SER A 498 -18.48 16.33 -15.82
CA SER A 498 -19.16 15.37 -16.70
C SER A 498 -20.54 15.85 -17.13
N LEU A 499 -21.30 16.55 -16.28
CA LEU A 499 -22.62 17.08 -16.63
C LEU A 499 -22.53 18.27 -17.59
N LEU A 500 -21.53 19.14 -17.43
CA LEU A 500 -21.35 20.35 -18.23
C LEU A 500 -20.64 20.09 -19.58
N THR A 501 -20.10 18.92 -19.80
CA THR A 501 -19.39 18.55 -21.04
C THR A 501 -20.17 17.52 -21.86
N PRO A 502 -19.85 17.28 -23.13
CA PRO A 502 -20.56 16.32 -23.98
C PRO A 502 -20.70 14.95 -23.34
N ALA A 503 -21.84 14.29 -23.59
CA ALA A 503 -22.07 12.91 -23.13
C ALA A 503 -21.03 11.96 -23.72
N PRO A 504 -20.76 10.82 -23.07
CA PRO A 504 -19.96 9.75 -23.66
C PRO A 504 -20.56 9.29 -25.00
N ASP A 505 -19.69 8.83 -25.91
CA ASP A 505 -20.10 8.30 -27.20
C ASP A 505 -20.98 7.04 -27.03
N ALA A 506 -21.82 6.74 -28.05
CA ALA A 506 -22.76 5.61 -28.00
C ALA A 506 -22.04 4.26 -27.76
N GLU A 507 -20.83 4.08 -28.32
CA GLU A 507 -20.01 2.89 -28.15
C GLU A 507 -19.59 2.71 -26.68
N VAL A 508 -19.12 3.77 -26.02
CA VAL A 508 -18.77 3.80 -24.60
C VAL A 508 -19.99 3.47 -23.71
N LEU A 509 -21.16 3.99 -24.09
CA LEU A 509 -22.39 3.70 -23.36
C LEU A 509 -22.83 2.25 -23.54
N HIS A 510 -22.70 1.68 -24.74
CA HIS A 510 -22.99 0.29 -25.02
C HIS A 510 -22.08 -0.65 -24.20
N GLU A 511 -20.77 -0.40 -24.18
CA GLU A 511 -19.84 -1.16 -23.35
C GLU A 511 -20.21 -1.08 -21.87
N PHE A 512 -20.56 0.12 -21.37
CA PHE A 512 -20.97 0.32 -19.98
C PHE A 512 -22.25 -0.43 -19.63
N ASP A 513 -23.23 -0.49 -20.52
CA ASP A 513 -24.50 -1.16 -20.24
C ASP A 513 -24.36 -2.69 -20.25
N HIS A 514 -23.38 -3.25 -21.00
CA HIS A 514 -23.29 -4.70 -21.25
C HIS A 514 -22.07 -5.41 -20.62
N TYR A 515 -21.09 -4.70 -20.03
CA TYR A 515 -19.89 -5.35 -19.49
C TYR A 515 -20.15 -6.39 -18.36
N LEU A 516 -21.36 -6.36 -17.75
CA LEU A 516 -21.76 -7.34 -16.75
C LEU A 516 -22.54 -8.54 -17.34
N ASP A 517 -23.00 -8.42 -18.59
CA ASP A 517 -23.86 -9.43 -19.25
C ASP A 517 -23.06 -10.60 -19.83
N ASP A 518 -21.75 -10.41 -20.06
CA ASP A 518 -20.90 -11.49 -20.55
C ASP A 518 -20.69 -12.55 -19.46
N PRO A 519 -21.28 -13.75 -19.63
CA PRO A 519 -21.28 -14.78 -18.60
C PRO A 519 -19.90 -15.44 -18.42
N ASP A 520 -18.98 -15.27 -19.37
CA ASP A 520 -17.77 -16.07 -19.42
C ASP A 520 -16.51 -15.25 -19.75
N ASP A 521 -16.00 -14.55 -18.73
CA ASP A 521 -14.70 -13.88 -18.81
C ASP A 521 -13.51 -14.88 -19.00
N ARG A 522 -13.74 -16.20 -18.89
CA ARG A 522 -12.79 -17.26 -19.23
C ARG A 522 -12.68 -17.48 -20.74
N LYS A 523 -13.80 -17.37 -21.49
CA LYS A 523 -13.76 -17.55 -22.97
C LYS A 523 -12.88 -16.52 -23.64
N VAL A 524 -12.92 -15.28 -23.18
CA VAL A 524 -12.05 -14.23 -23.70
C VAL A 524 -10.59 -14.52 -23.41
N ASP A 525 -10.29 -15.07 -22.21
CA ASP A 525 -8.93 -15.48 -21.87
C ASP A 525 -8.49 -16.71 -22.68
N ASP A 526 -9.39 -17.68 -22.94
CA ASP A 526 -9.10 -18.87 -23.76
C ASP A 526 -8.91 -18.51 -25.24
N ASP A 527 -9.69 -17.58 -25.78
CA ASP A 527 -9.52 -17.10 -27.16
C ASP A 527 -8.24 -16.25 -27.33
N LEU A 528 -7.88 -15.45 -26.32
CA LEU A 528 -6.59 -14.75 -26.26
C LEU A 528 -5.42 -15.73 -26.13
N VAL A 529 -5.58 -16.79 -25.33
CA VAL A 529 -4.63 -17.90 -25.20
C VAL A 529 -4.46 -18.61 -26.53
N ALA A 530 -5.57 -18.94 -27.22
CA ALA A 530 -5.53 -19.59 -28.51
C ALA A 530 -4.86 -18.69 -29.57
N ALA A 531 -5.11 -17.38 -29.54
CA ALA A 531 -4.47 -16.39 -30.41
C ALA A 531 -2.96 -16.25 -30.13
N GLU A 532 -2.54 -16.24 -28.86
CA GLU A 532 -1.13 -16.21 -28.47
C GLU A 532 -0.40 -17.51 -28.86
N ILE A 533 -1.06 -18.67 -28.72
CA ILE A 533 -0.52 -19.96 -29.17
C ILE A 533 -0.39 -19.99 -30.70
N ALA A 534 -1.39 -19.48 -31.42
CA ALA A 534 -1.37 -19.39 -32.87
C ALA A 534 -0.30 -18.42 -33.39
N SER A 535 0.04 -17.38 -32.62
CA SER A 535 1.14 -16.44 -32.94
C SER A 535 2.54 -16.99 -32.63
N GLY A 536 2.67 -18.18 -32.09
CA GLY A 536 3.95 -18.82 -31.76
C GLY A 536 4.50 -18.52 -30.37
N GLU A 537 3.77 -17.81 -29.52
CA GLU A 537 4.13 -17.61 -28.12
C GLU A 537 3.74 -18.83 -27.27
N LYS A 538 4.72 -19.64 -26.89
CA LYS A 538 4.50 -20.83 -26.04
C LYS A 538 4.12 -20.45 -24.62
N ARG A 539 2.91 -20.76 -24.18
CA ARG A 539 2.56 -20.82 -22.74
C ARG A 539 3.06 -22.13 -22.12
N ALA A 540 3.75 -22.00 -20.98
CA ALA A 540 3.89 -23.13 -20.05
C ALA A 540 2.68 -23.13 -19.10
N GLN A 541 1.94 -24.22 -19.04
CA GLN A 541 0.85 -24.44 -18.08
C GLN A 541 1.38 -24.42 -16.63
N ILE A 542 0.67 -23.77 -15.73
CA ILE A 542 0.79 -23.89 -14.27
C ILE A 542 -0.44 -24.56 -13.72
#